data_29794ae94a79d310aa2214989b0782b2
#
_entry.id   29794ae94a79d310aa2214989b0782b2
#
_cell.length_a   1.000
_cell.length_b   1.000
_cell.length_c   1.000
_cell.angle_alpha   90.00
_cell.angle_beta   90.00
_cell.angle_gamma   90.00
#
_symmetry.space_group_name_H-M   'P 1'
#
loop_
_entity.id
_entity.type
_entity.pdbx_description
1 polymer ?
#
loop_
_entity_poly.entity_id
_entity_poly.type
_entity_poly.pdbx_seq_one_letter_code
_entity_poly.pdbx_strand_id
1 'polypeptide(L)' 'MRDLDPTQYNEADRREVEPPVEVESATWSAAGQLDWWVKERQEWLGRVRGPDGRQKWVKASDLRRAE' A
#
# COMPACT_ATOMS: atom_id res chain seq x y z
N MET A 1 -5.17 0.97 -14.86
CA MET A 1 -4.73 0.56 -13.52
C MET A 1 -5.80 -0.34 -12.92
N ARG A 2 -5.38 -1.45 -12.34
CA ARG A 2 -6.30 -2.41 -11.77
C ARG A 2 -6.60 -2.05 -10.31
N ASP A 3 -7.89 -1.98 -9.99
CA ASP A 3 -8.32 -1.80 -8.61
C ASP A 3 -8.28 -3.14 -7.89
N LEU A 4 -7.50 -3.20 -6.83
CA LEU A 4 -7.43 -4.38 -5.98
C LEU A 4 -8.35 -4.19 -4.78
N ASP A 5 -9.09 -5.24 -4.44
CA ASP A 5 -9.95 -5.23 -3.28
C ASP A 5 -9.35 -6.17 -2.22
N PRO A 6 -8.80 -5.61 -1.12
CA PRO A 6 -8.17 -6.44 -0.10
C PRO A 6 -9.10 -7.49 0.48
N THR A 7 -10.41 -7.22 0.52
CA THR A 7 -11.37 -8.17 1.11
C THR A 7 -11.55 -9.41 0.25
N GLN A 8 -11.10 -9.39 -1.01
CA GLN A 8 -11.16 -10.53 -1.92
C GLN A 8 -9.98 -11.48 -1.73
N TYR A 9 -8.99 -11.11 -0.93
CA TYR A 9 -7.81 -11.92 -0.69
C TYR A 9 -7.99 -12.77 0.56
N ASN A 10 -7.30 -13.89 0.62
CA ASN A 10 -7.27 -14.74 1.82
C ASN A 10 -6.61 -13.97 2.97
N GLU A 11 -6.96 -14.34 4.21
CA GLU A 11 -6.39 -13.69 5.39
C GLU A 11 -4.86 -13.74 5.39
N ALA A 12 -4.27 -14.83 4.90
CA ALA A 12 -2.83 -14.96 4.82
C ALA A 12 -2.20 -14.03 3.80
N ASP A 13 -2.98 -13.57 2.82
CA ASP A 13 -2.50 -12.75 1.73
C ASP A 13 -2.94 -11.29 1.86
N ARG A 14 -3.47 -10.90 3.02
CA ARG A 14 -3.88 -9.52 3.26
C ARG A 14 -3.54 -9.13 4.70
N ARG A 15 -3.31 -7.84 4.88
CA ARG A 15 -3.04 -7.31 6.22
C ARG A 15 -3.50 -5.85 6.28
N GLU A 16 -4.38 -5.57 7.20
CA GLU A 16 -4.80 -4.19 7.45
C GLU A 16 -3.76 -3.48 8.31
N VAL A 17 -3.47 -2.23 7.96
CA VAL A 17 -2.57 -1.37 8.74
C VAL A 17 -3.41 -0.33 9.45
N GLU A 18 -3.56 -0.49 10.77
CA GLU A 18 -4.38 0.43 11.57
C GLU A 18 -3.64 0.75 12.86
N PRO A 19 -3.38 2.03 13.13
CA PRO A 19 -3.66 3.18 12.25
C PRO A 19 -2.75 3.22 11.03
N PRO A 20 -3.16 3.93 9.97
CA PRO A 20 -2.31 4.04 8.77
C PRO A 20 -0.95 4.64 9.08
N VAL A 21 0.06 4.18 8.37
CA VAL A 21 1.45 4.58 8.59
C VAL A 21 1.90 5.45 7.43
N GLU A 22 2.60 6.54 7.75
CA GLU A 22 3.14 7.42 6.72
C GLU A 22 4.35 6.75 6.06
N VAL A 23 4.30 6.71 4.72
CA VAL A 23 5.34 6.06 3.91
C VAL A 23 5.71 6.94 2.74
N GLU A 24 6.89 6.69 2.19
CA GLU A 24 7.35 7.31 0.96
C GLU A 24 7.54 6.22 -0.09
N SER A 25 7.42 6.60 -1.35
CA SER A 25 7.64 5.71 -2.47
C SER A 25 8.80 6.23 -3.32
N ALA A 26 9.57 5.32 -3.88
CA ALA A 26 10.65 5.67 -4.78
C ALA A 26 10.14 6.38 -6.04
N THR A 27 8.88 6.16 -6.41
CA THR A 27 8.28 6.77 -7.62
C THR A 27 7.49 8.04 -7.32
N TRP A 28 7.32 8.39 -6.03
CA TRP A 28 6.57 9.58 -5.63
C TRP A 28 7.45 10.51 -4.84
N SER A 29 7.29 11.79 -5.09
CA SER A 29 7.98 12.79 -4.28
C SER A 29 7.20 13.15 -3.01
N ALA A 30 5.94 12.76 -2.93
CA ALA A 30 5.08 13.08 -1.79
C ALA A 30 4.86 11.87 -0.90
N ALA A 31 4.81 12.11 0.40
CA ALA A 31 4.47 11.06 1.35
C ALA A 31 2.99 10.70 1.23
N GLY A 32 2.67 9.44 1.52
CA GLY A 32 1.31 8.97 1.56
C GLY A 32 1.06 8.14 2.80
N GLN A 33 -0.15 7.66 2.97
CA GLN A 33 -0.52 6.82 4.11
C GLN A 33 -0.82 5.41 3.63
N LEU A 34 -0.11 4.45 4.22
CA LEU A 34 -0.30 3.03 3.93
C LEU A 34 -1.36 2.47 4.87
N ASP A 35 -2.41 1.88 4.32
CA ASP A 35 -3.50 1.33 5.13
C ASP A 35 -3.78 -0.15 4.88
N TRP A 36 -3.28 -0.73 3.82
CA TRP A 36 -3.48 -2.15 3.51
C TRP A 36 -2.28 -2.76 2.83
N TRP A 37 -2.07 -4.04 3.09
CA TRP A 37 -1.14 -4.89 2.35
C TRP A 37 -1.92 -6.03 1.72
N VAL A 38 -1.59 -6.37 0.48
CA VAL A 38 -2.05 -7.62 -0.14
C VAL A 38 -0.86 -8.32 -0.76
N LYS A 39 -0.92 -9.65 -0.80
CA LYS A 39 0.11 -10.46 -1.42
C LYS A 39 -0.42 -11.03 -2.71
N GLU A 40 0.26 -10.75 -3.80
CA GLU A 40 -0.10 -11.25 -5.13
C GLU A 40 1.16 -11.78 -5.79
N ARG A 41 1.11 -13.04 -6.23
CA ARG A 41 2.25 -13.69 -6.90
C ARG A 41 3.53 -13.61 -6.06
N GLN A 42 3.40 -13.88 -4.77
CA GLN A 42 4.51 -13.87 -3.81
C GLN A 42 5.14 -12.49 -3.63
N GLU A 43 4.42 -11.44 -4.01
CA GLU A 43 4.88 -10.07 -3.84
C GLU A 43 3.86 -9.29 -3.03
N TRP A 44 4.34 -8.54 -2.03
CA TRP A 44 3.48 -7.70 -1.23
C TRP A 44 3.29 -6.34 -1.87
N LEU A 45 2.03 -5.91 -1.96
CA LEU A 45 1.64 -4.61 -2.46
C LEU A 45 0.98 -3.83 -1.34
N GLY A 46 1.36 -2.57 -1.19
CA GLY A 46 0.77 -1.69 -0.19
C GLY A 46 -0.15 -0.67 -0.84
N ARG A 47 -1.32 -0.47 -0.23
CA ARG A 47 -2.23 0.57 -0.70
C ARG A 47 -1.85 1.89 -0.02
N VAL A 48 -1.47 2.86 -0.82
CA VAL A 48 -1.01 4.16 -0.33
C VAL A 48 -1.97 5.23 -0.79
N ARG A 49 -2.44 6.03 0.16
CA ARG A 49 -3.30 7.18 -0.11
C ARG A 49 -2.43 8.44 -0.14
N GLY A 50 -2.44 9.13 -1.27
CA GLY A 50 -1.71 10.37 -1.42
C GLY A 50 -2.45 11.58 -0.84
N PRO A 51 -1.81 12.76 -0.86
CA PRO A 51 -2.40 13.98 -0.30
C PRO A 51 -3.65 14.45 -1.03
N ASP A 52 -3.82 14.04 -2.28
CA ASP A 52 -5.01 14.38 -3.07
C ASP A 52 -6.17 13.39 -2.86
N GLY A 53 -6.01 12.42 -1.96
CA GLY A 53 -7.00 11.40 -1.68
C GLY A 53 -6.98 10.22 -2.62
N ARG A 54 -6.12 10.22 -3.62
CA ARG A 54 -6.00 9.11 -4.55
C ARG A 54 -5.25 7.95 -3.91
N GLN A 55 -5.66 6.75 -4.25
CA GLN A 55 -5.05 5.53 -3.73
C GLN A 55 -4.30 4.82 -4.84
N LYS A 56 -3.14 4.28 -4.52
CA LYS A 56 -2.34 3.47 -5.44
C LYS A 56 -1.80 2.25 -4.72
N TRP A 57 -1.66 1.16 -5.48
CA TRP A 57 -0.98 -0.03 -5.00
C TRP A 57 0.47 0.02 -5.45
N VAL A 58 1.38 -0.06 -4.49
CA VAL A 58 2.81 0.09 -4.73
C VAL A 58 3.52 -1.13 -4.17
N LYS A 59 4.52 -1.63 -4.88
CA LYS A 59 5.30 -2.77 -4.42
C LYS A 59 6.00 -2.44 -3.10
N ALA A 60 6.06 -3.42 -2.20
CA ALA A 60 6.70 -3.24 -0.91
C ALA A 60 8.15 -2.78 -1.07
N SER A 61 8.84 -3.26 -2.09
CA SER A 61 10.24 -2.88 -2.34
C SER A 61 10.41 -1.40 -2.68
N ASP A 62 9.33 -0.74 -3.13
CA ASP A 62 9.34 0.69 -3.49
C ASP A 62 8.88 1.57 -2.34
N LEU A 63 8.47 0.98 -1.23
CA LEU A 63 7.95 1.72 -0.08
C LEU A 63 8.96 1.74 1.05
N ARG A 64 9.03 2.85 1.75
CA ARG A 64 9.82 2.96 2.97
C ARG A 64 9.06 3.86 3.94
N ARG A 65 9.31 3.61 5.22
CA ARG A 65 8.66 4.40 6.26
C ARG A 65 9.18 5.84 6.19
N ALA A 66 8.25 6.78 6.17
CA ALA A 66 8.61 8.19 6.24
C ALA A 66 9.02 8.54 7.68
N GLU A 67 10.11 9.31 7.81
CA GLU A 67 10.60 9.74 9.12
C GLU A 67 10.59 11.25 9.24
#